data_adaf7ee741223b0c1f9b78a723a320cd
#
_entry.id   adaf7ee741223b0c1f9b78a723a320cd
#
_cell.length_a   1.000
_cell.length_b   1.000
_cell.length_c   1.000
_cell.angle_alpha   90.00
_cell.angle_beta   90.00
_cell.angle_gamma   90.00
#
_symmetry.space_group_name_H-M   'P 1'
#
loop_
_entity.id
_entity.type
_entity.pdbx_description
1 polymer ?
#
loop_
_entity_poly.entity_id
_entity_poly.type
_entity_poly.pdbx_seq_one_letter_code
_entity_poly.pdbx_strand_id
1 'polypeptide(L)'
;ICKNNKPFELPEEIIEAVIEGNLVLFCGAGISTEGKTVLPYSFYESVKNDLKIEDDTISFSCLMQKYCDRPNGRKKLLRKIRDRFQYIHSFPELERQATVFHRELATIYPIQTIVTTNWDTFFEEYCGAIPITIPEDFAFLDENSRYVLKIHGSIQNLSSIIATESDYQKCFKEFQSGIIGATLKTILATKTVVFIGYSFGDEDFTQIINYLRSEMGEIYPHIYIVTLDEELKERLNYENLTSI
;
A
#
# COMPACT_ATOMS: atom_id res chain seq x y z
N ILE A 1 -13.96 -4.86 15.51
CA ILE A 1 -14.13 -5.15 16.95
C ILE A 1 -13.16 -6.26 17.27
N CYS A 2 -12.03 -5.89 17.90
CA CYS A 2 -11.00 -6.85 18.31
C CYS A 2 -11.59 -7.82 19.31
N LYS A 3 -11.56 -9.13 19.00
CA LYS A 3 -12.01 -10.20 19.91
C LYS A 3 -11.10 -10.39 21.13
N ASN A 4 -9.95 -9.76 21.15
CA ASN A 4 -8.99 -9.83 22.25
C ASN A 4 -9.03 -8.53 23.03
N ASN A 5 -9.85 -8.30 23.95
CA ASN A 5 -9.97 -7.15 24.88
C ASN A 5 -8.62 -6.59 25.44
N LYS A 6 -7.56 -6.62 24.67
CA LYS A 6 -6.31 -5.93 25.00
C LYS A 6 -6.50 -4.45 24.62
N PRO A 7 -6.24 -3.51 25.54
CA PRO A 7 -6.22 -2.10 25.19
C PRO A 7 -5.16 -1.88 24.11
N PHE A 8 -5.55 -1.23 23.02
CA PHE A 8 -4.62 -0.77 22.00
C PHE A 8 -4.11 0.60 22.47
N GLU A 9 -2.82 0.67 22.78
CA GLU A 9 -2.15 1.91 23.14
C GLU A 9 -1.40 2.43 21.90
N LEU A 10 -1.83 3.59 21.43
CA LEU A 10 -1.12 4.29 20.34
C LEU A 10 0.10 4.99 20.92
N PRO A 11 1.31 4.82 20.38
CA PRO A 11 2.50 5.57 20.80
C PRO A 11 2.27 7.08 20.78
N GLU A 12 2.77 7.77 21.79
CA GLU A 12 2.58 9.22 21.94
C GLU A 12 3.19 9.99 20.76
N GLU A 13 4.31 9.53 20.23
CA GLU A 13 4.98 10.10 19.07
C GLU A 13 4.12 10.08 17.80
N ILE A 14 3.25 9.07 17.65
CA ILE A 14 2.28 9.05 16.53
C ILE A 14 1.22 10.12 16.72
N ILE A 15 0.72 10.29 17.96
CA ILE A 15 -0.28 11.31 18.27
C ILE A 15 0.30 12.70 18.00
N GLU A 16 1.52 12.97 18.47
CA GLU A 16 2.25 14.20 18.21
C GLU A 16 2.42 14.44 16.71
N ALA A 17 2.88 13.43 15.97
CA ALA A 17 3.05 13.52 14.52
C ALA A 17 1.74 13.81 13.77
N VAL A 18 0.59 13.30 14.26
CA VAL A 18 -0.72 13.65 13.71
C VAL A 18 -1.06 15.12 13.97
N ILE A 19 -0.86 15.60 15.21
CA ILE A 19 -1.16 16.99 15.61
C ILE A 19 -0.31 17.99 14.82
N GLU A 20 0.96 17.65 14.59
CA GLU A 20 1.91 18.49 13.85
C GLU A 20 1.75 18.40 12.31
N GLY A 21 0.87 17.53 11.80
CA GLY A 21 0.73 17.27 10.36
C GLY A 21 1.96 16.60 9.75
N ASN A 22 2.70 15.87 10.57
CA ASN A 22 3.97 15.21 10.22
C ASN A 22 3.82 13.69 10.01
N LEU A 23 2.60 13.16 10.17
CA LEU A 23 2.32 11.74 9.96
C LEU A 23 2.04 11.44 8.49
N VAL A 24 2.62 10.34 8.01
CA VAL A 24 2.34 9.76 6.71
C VAL A 24 1.82 8.34 6.90
N LEU A 25 0.72 8.01 6.25
CA LEU A 25 0.23 6.64 6.17
C LEU A 25 0.76 5.95 4.92
N PHE A 26 1.40 4.82 5.10
CA PHE A 26 1.82 3.95 4.00
C PHE A 26 0.90 2.71 3.98
N CYS A 27 -0.01 2.68 3.02
CA CYS A 27 -1.16 1.77 3.02
C CYS A 27 -1.04 0.66 1.98
N GLY A 28 -1.16 -0.59 2.43
CA GLY A 28 -1.20 -1.78 1.58
C GLY A 28 -2.62 -2.33 1.41
N ALA A 29 -2.77 -3.37 0.60
CA ALA A 29 -4.07 -3.93 0.19
C ALA A 29 -4.89 -4.55 1.33
N GLY A 30 -4.26 -4.86 2.46
CA GLY A 30 -4.95 -5.41 3.64
C GLY A 30 -5.97 -4.47 4.28
N ILE A 31 -5.88 -3.16 4.03
CA ILE A 31 -6.88 -2.19 4.51
C ILE A 31 -8.16 -2.15 3.65
N SER A 32 -8.15 -2.78 2.47
CA SER A 32 -9.22 -2.68 1.48
C SER A 32 -9.61 -4.06 0.93
N THR A 33 -9.33 -4.32 -0.32
CA THR A 33 -9.86 -5.47 -1.08
C THR A 33 -9.27 -6.81 -0.70
N GLU A 34 -8.09 -6.85 -0.09
CA GLU A 34 -7.45 -8.07 0.40
C GLU A 34 -7.77 -8.37 1.87
N GLY A 35 -8.60 -7.54 2.51
CA GLY A 35 -9.15 -7.83 3.83
C GLY A 35 -9.99 -9.12 3.80
N LYS A 36 -9.75 -10.05 4.73
CA LYS A 36 -10.42 -11.37 4.80
C LYS A 36 -11.96 -11.29 4.90
N THR A 37 -12.50 -10.11 5.25
CA THR A 37 -13.95 -9.89 5.38
C THR A 37 -14.61 -9.46 4.08
N VAL A 38 -13.83 -9.03 3.08
CA VAL A 38 -14.35 -8.51 1.80
C VAL A 38 -14.62 -9.64 0.82
N LEU A 39 -13.59 -10.43 0.52
CA LEU A 39 -13.72 -11.59 -0.37
C LEU A 39 -13.10 -12.83 0.29
N PRO A 40 -13.63 -14.04 -0.01
CA PRO A 40 -13.16 -15.27 0.62
C PRO A 40 -11.78 -15.71 0.14
N TYR A 41 -11.24 -15.06 -0.91
CA TYR A 41 -9.91 -15.35 -1.47
C TYR A 41 -9.22 -14.06 -1.92
N SER A 42 -7.91 -14.02 -1.76
CA SER A 42 -7.06 -12.94 -2.22
C SER A 42 -6.94 -12.91 -3.75
N PHE A 43 -6.47 -11.78 -4.29
CA PHE A 43 -6.14 -11.71 -5.71
C PHE A 43 -5.00 -12.68 -6.08
N TYR A 44 -4.02 -12.82 -5.19
CA TYR A 44 -2.94 -13.78 -5.31
C TYR A 44 -3.45 -15.21 -5.46
N GLU A 45 -4.31 -15.68 -4.55
CA GLU A 45 -4.91 -17.02 -4.59
C GLU A 45 -5.72 -17.24 -5.88
N SER A 46 -6.44 -16.23 -6.32
CA SER A 46 -7.21 -16.31 -7.57
C SER A 46 -6.33 -16.51 -8.79
N VAL A 47 -5.18 -15.85 -8.88
CA VAL A 47 -4.21 -16.02 -9.98
C VAL A 47 -3.47 -17.35 -9.86
N LYS A 48 -3.09 -17.75 -8.65
CA LYS A 48 -2.45 -19.03 -8.34
C LYS A 48 -3.31 -20.21 -8.79
N ASN A 49 -4.61 -20.17 -8.50
CA ASN A 49 -5.57 -21.18 -8.93
C ASN A 49 -5.70 -21.25 -10.46
N ASP A 50 -5.75 -20.11 -11.16
CA ASP A 50 -5.79 -20.06 -12.63
C ASP A 50 -4.54 -20.69 -13.27
N LEU A 51 -3.40 -20.59 -12.60
CA LEU A 51 -2.13 -21.16 -13.04
C LEU A 51 -1.94 -22.62 -12.60
N LYS A 52 -2.76 -23.12 -11.68
CA LYS A 52 -2.65 -24.44 -11.02
C LYS A 52 -1.27 -24.63 -10.37
N ILE A 53 -0.77 -23.59 -9.72
CA ILE A 53 0.50 -23.63 -8.99
C ILE A 53 0.19 -24.02 -7.54
N GLU A 54 0.89 -25.02 -7.01
CA GLU A 54 0.74 -25.47 -5.62
C GLU A 54 1.79 -24.86 -4.67
N ASP A 55 2.87 -24.29 -5.23
CA ASP A 55 3.94 -23.66 -4.48
C ASP A 55 3.43 -22.39 -3.74
N ASP A 56 3.52 -22.40 -2.42
CA ASP A 56 3.11 -21.28 -1.54
C ASP A 56 4.23 -20.25 -1.31
N THR A 57 5.44 -20.53 -1.81
CA THR A 57 6.61 -19.67 -1.60
C THR A 57 6.84 -18.67 -2.74
N ILE A 58 6.08 -18.77 -3.84
CA ILE A 58 6.22 -17.88 -4.99
C ILE A 58 5.80 -16.45 -4.63
N SER A 59 6.64 -15.46 -4.96
CA SER A 59 6.29 -14.06 -4.70
C SER A 59 5.14 -13.57 -5.57
N PHE A 60 4.47 -12.47 -5.12
CA PHE A 60 3.37 -11.87 -5.87
C PHE A 60 3.82 -11.46 -7.27
N SER A 61 4.93 -10.74 -7.38
CA SER A 61 5.44 -10.22 -8.65
C SER A 61 5.80 -11.35 -9.64
N CYS A 62 6.43 -12.41 -9.14
CA CYS A 62 6.77 -13.60 -9.91
C CYS A 62 5.54 -14.35 -10.41
N LEU A 63 4.53 -14.51 -9.55
CA LEU A 63 3.26 -15.14 -9.93
C LEU A 63 2.54 -14.36 -11.04
N MET A 64 2.49 -13.02 -10.91
CA MET A 64 1.88 -12.15 -11.92
C MET A 64 2.68 -12.17 -13.22
N GLN A 65 4.01 -12.26 -13.16
CA GLN A 65 4.86 -12.41 -14.33
C GLN A 65 4.54 -13.71 -15.07
N LYS A 66 4.50 -14.85 -14.38
CA LYS A 66 4.12 -16.15 -14.97
C LYS A 66 2.73 -16.12 -15.62
N TYR A 67 1.79 -15.37 -15.03
CA TYR A 67 0.48 -15.20 -15.64
C TYR A 67 0.55 -14.38 -16.94
N CYS A 68 1.37 -13.33 -16.96
CA CYS A 68 1.57 -12.46 -18.12
C CYS A 68 2.32 -13.11 -19.26
N ASP A 69 3.20 -14.09 -19.00
CA ASP A 69 3.96 -14.82 -20.02
C ASP A 69 3.08 -15.74 -20.89
N ARG A 70 1.82 -15.94 -20.51
CA ARG A 70 0.83 -16.68 -21.30
C ARG A 70 0.31 -15.82 -22.46
N PRO A 71 -0.23 -16.44 -23.54
CA PRO A 71 -0.81 -15.70 -24.66
C PRO A 71 -1.90 -14.69 -24.21
N ASN A 72 -1.69 -13.41 -24.51
CA ASN A 72 -2.49 -12.28 -24.05
C ASN A 72 -2.55 -12.13 -22.51
N GLY A 73 -1.56 -12.64 -21.79
CA GLY A 73 -1.57 -12.71 -20.33
C GLY A 73 -1.70 -11.34 -19.66
N ARG A 74 -0.92 -10.33 -20.07
CA ARG A 74 -1.04 -8.97 -19.53
C ARG A 74 -2.46 -8.41 -19.65
N LYS A 75 -3.08 -8.52 -20.82
CA LYS A 75 -4.45 -8.05 -21.04
C LYS A 75 -5.46 -8.78 -20.16
N LYS A 76 -5.27 -10.09 -19.98
CA LYS A 76 -6.13 -10.91 -19.11
C LYS A 76 -5.95 -10.55 -17.64
N LEU A 77 -4.70 -10.32 -17.19
CA LEU A 77 -4.40 -9.90 -15.82
C LEU A 77 -5.07 -8.56 -15.50
N LEU A 78 -4.87 -7.54 -16.34
CA LEU A 78 -5.48 -6.22 -16.14
C LEU A 78 -7.01 -6.27 -16.15
N ARG A 79 -7.60 -7.11 -16.99
CA ARG A 79 -9.05 -7.35 -16.97
C ARG A 79 -9.48 -7.99 -15.66
N LYS A 80 -8.76 -9.00 -15.17
CA LYS A 80 -9.06 -9.69 -13.91
C LYS A 80 -8.97 -8.74 -12.71
N ILE A 81 -7.99 -7.84 -12.70
CA ILE A 81 -7.88 -6.77 -11.70
C ILE A 81 -9.12 -5.87 -11.76
N ARG A 82 -9.44 -5.32 -12.93
CA ARG A 82 -10.61 -4.45 -13.12
C ARG A 82 -11.91 -5.14 -12.71
N ASP A 83 -12.11 -6.38 -13.14
CA ASP A 83 -13.36 -7.12 -12.90
C ASP A 83 -13.53 -7.40 -11.39
N ARG A 84 -12.42 -7.61 -10.63
CA ARG A 84 -12.46 -7.74 -9.17
C ARG A 84 -12.97 -6.46 -8.50
N PHE A 85 -12.46 -5.29 -8.88
CA PHE A 85 -12.92 -4.02 -8.32
C PHE A 85 -14.35 -3.70 -8.73
N GLN A 86 -14.73 -3.94 -10.00
CA GLN A 86 -16.10 -3.77 -10.45
C GLN A 86 -17.06 -4.67 -9.67
N TYR A 87 -16.66 -5.90 -9.35
CA TYR A 87 -17.47 -6.80 -8.54
C TYR A 87 -17.70 -6.22 -7.14
N ILE A 88 -16.65 -5.72 -6.47
CA ILE A 88 -16.76 -5.11 -5.14
C ILE A 88 -17.69 -3.90 -5.17
N HIS A 89 -17.52 -2.99 -6.12
CA HIS A 89 -18.40 -1.83 -6.30
C HIS A 89 -19.85 -2.17 -6.64
N SER A 90 -20.10 -3.32 -7.28
CA SER A 90 -21.47 -3.75 -7.63
C SER A 90 -22.27 -4.22 -6.42
N PHE A 91 -21.65 -4.49 -5.29
CA PHE A 91 -22.30 -4.98 -4.08
C PHE A 91 -22.04 -4.01 -2.91
N PRO A 92 -23.04 -3.20 -2.50
CA PRO A 92 -22.86 -2.17 -1.47
C PRO A 92 -22.29 -2.69 -0.14
N GLU A 93 -22.59 -3.95 0.20
CA GLU A 93 -22.07 -4.56 1.43
C GLU A 93 -20.57 -4.84 1.34
N LEU A 94 -20.10 -5.35 0.19
CA LEU A 94 -18.67 -5.59 -0.04
C LEU A 94 -17.90 -4.27 -0.10
N GLU A 95 -18.43 -3.29 -0.79
CA GLU A 95 -17.85 -1.95 -0.87
C GLU A 95 -17.77 -1.30 0.52
N ARG A 96 -18.84 -1.41 1.31
CA ARG A 96 -18.85 -0.91 2.69
C ARG A 96 -17.75 -1.54 3.54
N GLN A 97 -17.53 -2.84 3.40
CA GLN A 97 -16.47 -3.55 4.12
C GLN A 97 -15.08 -3.18 3.62
N ALA A 98 -14.90 -3.06 2.30
CA ALA A 98 -13.62 -2.68 1.70
C ALA A 98 -13.20 -1.24 2.03
N THR A 99 -14.14 -0.38 2.42
CA THR A 99 -13.91 1.05 2.62
C THR A 99 -14.01 1.52 4.07
N VAL A 100 -14.10 0.60 5.05
CA VAL A 100 -14.17 0.95 6.48
C VAL A 100 -13.01 1.85 6.88
N PHE A 101 -11.79 1.44 6.57
CA PHE A 101 -10.58 2.20 6.89
C PHE A 101 -10.61 3.61 6.27
N HIS A 102 -10.98 3.71 5.00
CA HIS A 102 -10.99 4.98 4.27
C HIS A 102 -11.99 5.97 4.86
N ARG A 103 -13.17 5.51 5.26
CA ARG A 103 -14.20 6.34 5.88
C ARG A 103 -13.82 6.82 7.27
N GLU A 104 -13.16 5.98 8.07
CA GLU A 104 -12.62 6.40 9.36
C GLU A 104 -11.49 7.41 9.16
N LEU A 105 -10.57 7.17 8.25
CA LEU A 105 -9.48 8.09 7.92
C LEU A 105 -10.00 9.44 7.42
N ALA A 106 -11.11 9.48 6.71
CA ALA A 106 -11.73 10.71 6.25
C ALA A 106 -12.02 11.70 7.38
N THR A 107 -12.26 11.20 8.59
CA THR A 107 -12.56 12.02 9.79
C THR A 107 -11.31 12.61 10.46
N ILE A 108 -10.11 12.10 10.10
CA ILE A 108 -8.83 12.53 10.69
C ILE A 108 -8.17 13.53 9.75
N TYR A 109 -8.61 14.78 9.81
CA TYR A 109 -8.18 15.85 8.89
C TYR A 109 -6.67 16.17 8.88
N PRO A 110 -5.92 16.07 10.01
CA PRO A 110 -4.48 16.38 10.00
C PRO A 110 -3.64 15.41 9.16
N ILE A 111 -4.13 14.20 8.89
CA ILE A 111 -3.42 13.26 8.01
C ILE A 111 -3.68 13.64 6.55
N GLN A 112 -2.73 14.34 5.95
CA GLN A 112 -2.83 14.86 4.58
C GLN A 112 -2.05 14.02 3.56
N THR A 113 -1.01 13.34 3.99
CA THR A 113 -0.12 12.59 3.11
C THR A 113 -0.36 11.09 3.24
N ILE A 114 -0.74 10.46 2.15
CA ILE A 114 -0.94 9.02 2.03
C ILE A 114 -0.03 8.49 0.93
N VAL A 115 0.62 7.36 1.17
CA VAL A 115 1.34 6.59 0.15
C VAL A 115 0.65 5.23 0.04
N THR A 116 0.47 4.71 -1.15
CA THR A 116 -0.17 3.40 -1.31
C THR A 116 0.36 2.62 -2.51
N THR A 117 0.39 1.29 -2.35
CA THR A 117 0.56 0.33 -3.45
C THR A 117 -0.78 -0.15 -4.00
N ASN A 118 -1.90 0.27 -3.41
CA ASN A 118 -3.24 -0.14 -3.84
C ASN A 118 -3.64 0.50 -5.16
N TRP A 119 -4.30 -0.26 -5.99
CA TRP A 119 -4.79 0.19 -7.31
C TRP A 119 -6.19 0.81 -7.24
N ASP A 120 -6.96 0.57 -6.14
CA ASP A 120 -8.32 1.09 -5.98
C ASP A 120 -8.37 2.61 -5.88
N THR A 121 -9.58 3.18 -5.94
CA THR A 121 -9.86 4.62 -5.88
C THR A 121 -10.47 5.05 -4.55
N PHE A 122 -10.36 4.22 -3.52
CA PHE A 122 -11.09 4.46 -2.27
C PHE A 122 -10.58 5.67 -1.48
N PHE A 123 -9.29 6.02 -1.57
CA PHE A 123 -8.78 7.25 -0.97
C PHE A 123 -9.34 8.50 -1.65
N GLU A 124 -9.45 8.45 -2.96
CA GLU A 124 -10.03 9.53 -3.76
C GLU A 124 -11.53 9.70 -3.44
N GLU A 125 -12.27 8.60 -3.45
CA GLU A 125 -13.73 8.59 -3.31
C GLU A 125 -14.21 8.86 -1.88
N TYR A 126 -13.52 8.34 -0.87
CA TYR A 126 -13.97 8.39 0.53
C TYR A 126 -13.19 9.36 1.39
N CYS A 127 -11.95 9.70 1.04
CA CYS A 127 -11.13 10.67 1.78
C CYS A 127 -10.95 11.99 1.07
N GLY A 128 -11.44 12.13 -0.18
CA GLY A 128 -11.22 13.32 -0.99
C GLY A 128 -9.74 13.57 -1.32
N ALA A 129 -8.92 12.52 -1.35
CA ALA A 129 -7.49 12.64 -1.63
C ALA A 129 -7.23 12.88 -3.12
N ILE A 130 -6.34 13.81 -3.44
CA ILE A 130 -5.87 14.04 -4.82
C ILE A 130 -4.89 12.93 -5.19
N PRO A 131 -5.15 12.12 -6.23
CA PRO A 131 -4.24 11.06 -6.61
C PRO A 131 -3.01 11.61 -7.35
N ILE A 132 -1.82 11.15 -6.95
CA ILE A 132 -0.56 11.37 -7.66
C ILE A 132 -0.12 10.02 -8.22
N THR A 133 -0.24 9.85 -9.51
CA THR A 133 0.08 8.61 -10.23
C THR A 133 1.18 8.82 -11.26
N ILE A 134 1.27 10.04 -11.81
CA ILE A 134 2.27 10.48 -12.77
C ILE A 134 2.87 11.82 -12.33
N PRO A 135 4.05 12.21 -12.82
CA PRO A 135 4.71 13.47 -12.44
C PRO A 135 3.87 14.73 -12.62
N GLU A 136 3.05 14.77 -13.66
CA GLU A 136 2.20 15.90 -13.99
C GLU A 136 1.11 16.17 -12.95
N ASP A 137 0.71 15.15 -12.18
CA ASP A 137 -0.33 15.28 -11.14
C ASP A 137 0.10 16.23 -10.01
N PHE A 138 1.41 16.41 -9.80
CA PHE A 138 1.92 17.35 -8.79
C PHE A 138 1.50 18.80 -9.05
N ALA A 139 1.19 19.16 -10.30
CA ALA A 139 0.72 20.51 -10.65
C ALA A 139 -0.68 20.83 -10.07
N PHE A 140 -1.41 19.84 -9.63
CA PHE A 140 -2.77 19.97 -9.06
C PHE A 140 -2.80 19.92 -7.53
N LEU A 141 -1.64 19.83 -6.88
CA LEU A 141 -1.56 19.84 -5.42
C LEU A 141 -1.69 21.26 -4.87
N ASP A 142 -2.62 21.42 -3.92
CA ASP A 142 -2.74 22.60 -3.08
C ASP A 142 -2.09 22.33 -1.71
N GLU A 143 -1.57 23.38 -1.07
CA GLU A 143 -0.83 23.27 0.21
C GLU A 143 -1.61 22.58 1.34
N ASN A 144 -2.95 22.66 1.30
CA ASN A 144 -3.81 22.11 2.35
C ASN A 144 -4.64 20.90 1.92
N SER A 145 -4.35 20.37 0.74
CA SER A 145 -5.10 19.24 0.20
C SER A 145 -4.53 17.91 0.68
N ARG A 146 -5.42 17.00 1.05
CA ARG A 146 -5.03 15.60 1.23
C ARG A 146 -4.68 15.01 -0.13
N TYR A 147 -3.57 14.30 -0.22
CA TYR A 147 -3.19 13.60 -1.45
C TYR A 147 -2.76 12.15 -1.18
N VAL A 148 -2.87 11.34 -2.20
CA VAL A 148 -2.42 9.94 -2.17
C VAL A 148 -1.42 9.68 -3.29
N LEU A 149 -0.18 9.33 -2.90
CA LEU A 149 0.88 8.93 -3.83
C LEU A 149 0.72 7.45 -4.15
N LYS A 150 0.29 7.14 -5.37
CA LYS A 150 -0.03 5.77 -5.83
C LYS A 150 1.17 5.20 -6.59
N ILE A 151 2.10 4.61 -5.85
CA ILE A 151 3.38 4.15 -6.40
C ILE A 151 3.28 2.93 -7.33
N HIS A 152 2.16 2.20 -7.28
CA HIS A 152 1.88 1.07 -8.19
C HIS A 152 0.78 1.36 -9.21
N GLY A 153 0.48 2.64 -9.45
CA GLY A 153 -0.52 3.05 -10.42
C GLY A 153 -1.95 2.95 -9.91
N SER A 154 -2.91 3.04 -10.82
CA SER A 154 -4.35 3.12 -10.50
C SER A 154 -5.19 2.33 -11.49
N ILE A 155 -6.29 1.78 -11.00
CA ILE A 155 -7.30 1.11 -11.84
C ILE A 155 -7.96 2.06 -12.85
N GLN A 156 -7.91 3.37 -12.60
CA GLN A 156 -8.38 4.38 -13.56
C GLN A 156 -7.48 4.44 -14.81
N ASN A 157 -6.20 4.08 -14.66
CA ASN A 157 -5.26 3.94 -15.76
C ASN A 157 -4.60 2.56 -15.72
N LEU A 158 -5.22 1.57 -16.37
CA LEU A 158 -4.76 0.19 -16.35
C LEU A 158 -3.32 0.01 -16.87
N SER A 159 -2.82 0.94 -17.69
CA SER A 159 -1.44 0.88 -18.19
C SER A 159 -0.40 1.27 -17.14
N SER A 160 -0.80 1.99 -16.09
CA SER A 160 0.07 2.38 -14.97
C SER A 160 0.25 1.27 -13.93
N ILE A 161 -0.54 0.21 -13.98
CA ILE A 161 -0.53 -0.86 -12.97
C ILE A 161 0.82 -1.58 -12.95
N ILE A 162 1.44 -1.61 -11.79
CA ILE A 162 2.65 -2.34 -11.46
C ILE A 162 2.23 -3.62 -10.73
N ALA A 163 2.54 -4.79 -11.32
CA ALA A 163 2.17 -6.08 -10.77
C ALA A 163 3.21 -7.17 -11.05
N THR A 164 3.98 -7.10 -12.14
CA THR A 164 4.92 -8.14 -12.58
C THR A 164 6.35 -7.79 -12.20
N GLU A 165 7.24 -8.78 -12.14
CA GLU A 165 8.68 -8.54 -11.91
C GLU A 165 9.25 -7.47 -12.86
N SER A 166 8.85 -7.52 -14.13
CA SER A 166 9.29 -6.53 -15.12
C SER A 166 8.72 -5.12 -14.85
N ASP A 167 7.53 -5.00 -14.26
CA ASP A 167 6.96 -3.72 -13.84
C ASP A 167 7.73 -3.17 -12.62
N TYR A 168 8.02 -4.02 -11.62
CA TYR A 168 8.79 -3.65 -10.43
C TYR A 168 10.19 -3.15 -10.78
N GLN A 169 10.88 -3.82 -11.71
CA GLN A 169 12.19 -3.37 -12.18
C GLN A 169 12.16 -1.97 -12.82
N LYS A 170 11.10 -1.64 -13.56
CA LYS A 170 10.91 -0.30 -14.14
C LYS A 170 10.58 0.72 -13.05
N CYS A 171 9.66 0.39 -12.15
CA CYS A 171 9.27 1.23 -11.02
C CYS A 171 10.49 1.58 -10.16
N PHE A 172 11.36 0.62 -9.88
CA PHE A 172 12.58 0.84 -9.09
C PHE A 172 13.56 1.81 -9.78
N LYS A 173 13.70 1.75 -11.10
CA LYS A 173 14.50 2.73 -11.85
C LYS A 173 13.92 4.13 -11.78
N GLU A 174 12.60 4.26 -11.91
CA GLU A 174 11.89 5.54 -11.78
C GLU A 174 11.96 6.07 -10.35
N PHE A 175 11.91 5.18 -9.35
CA PHE A 175 12.12 5.53 -7.95
C PHE A 175 13.50 6.15 -7.71
N GLN A 176 14.54 5.67 -8.38
CA GLN A 176 15.89 6.22 -8.22
C GLN A 176 16.06 7.63 -8.80
N SER A 177 15.41 7.94 -9.92
CA SER A 177 15.69 9.16 -10.70
C SER A 177 14.48 10.09 -10.94
N GLY A 178 13.23 9.59 -10.77
CA GLY A 178 12.01 10.33 -11.05
C GLY A 178 11.55 11.21 -9.89
N ILE A 179 10.67 12.19 -10.19
CA ILE A 179 10.10 13.10 -9.17
C ILE A 179 9.24 12.37 -8.13
N ILE A 180 8.47 11.35 -8.52
CA ILE A 180 7.70 10.51 -7.61
C ILE A 180 8.64 9.82 -6.63
N GLY A 181 9.74 9.24 -7.10
CA GLY A 181 10.75 8.62 -6.28
C GLY A 181 11.45 9.62 -5.35
N ALA A 182 11.77 10.83 -5.84
CA ALA A 182 12.36 11.89 -5.02
C ALA A 182 11.41 12.33 -3.90
N THR A 183 10.12 12.48 -4.21
CA THR A 183 9.08 12.81 -3.22
C THR A 183 8.94 11.73 -2.18
N LEU A 184 8.86 10.46 -2.59
CA LEU A 184 8.77 9.33 -1.68
C LEU A 184 10.00 9.25 -0.77
N LYS A 185 11.21 9.41 -1.31
CA LYS A 185 12.45 9.46 -0.52
C LYS A 185 12.44 10.59 0.51
N THR A 186 11.98 11.78 0.13
CA THR A 186 11.86 12.92 1.04
C THR A 186 10.87 12.64 2.16
N ILE A 187 9.70 12.08 1.84
CA ILE A 187 8.69 11.67 2.82
C ILE A 187 9.31 10.69 3.82
N LEU A 188 9.92 9.63 3.34
CA LEU A 188 10.51 8.58 4.18
C LEU A 188 11.68 9.08 5.04
N ALA A 189 12.41 10.09 4.57
CA ALA A 189 13.55 10.66 5.28
C ALA A 189 13.17 11.73 6.32
N THR A 190 11.96 12.32 6.24
CA THR A 190 11.62 13.51 7.03
C THR A 190 10.36 13.38 7.87
N LYS A 191 9.51 12.36 7.59
CA LYS A 191 8.19 12.22 8.20
C LYS A 191 8.11 10.97 9.09
N THR A 192 7.25 11.00 10.09
CA THR A 192 6.86 9.80 10.83
C THR A 192 5.96 8.95 9.95
N VAL A 193 6.38 7.72 9.66
CA VAL A 193 5.68 6.83 8.73
C VAL A 193 5.03 5.67 9.48
N VAL A 194 3.74 5.45 9.21
CA VAL A 194 3.00 4.28 9.73
C VAL A 194 2.59 3.38 8.57
N PHE A 195 3.14 2.18 8.54
CA PHE A 195 2.73 1.14 7.60
C PHE A 195 1.50 0.40 8.13
N ILE A 196 0.48 0.26 7.29
CA ILE A 196 -0.76 -0.42 7.63
C ILE A 196 -1.30 -1.23 6.45
N GLY A 197 -1.78 -2.45 6.73
CA GLY A 197 -2.34 -3.34 5.70
C GLY A 197 -1.31 -4.00 4.80
N TYR A 198 -0.05 -4.05 5.22
CA TYR A 198 1.01 -4.80 4.55
C TYR A 198 1.13 -6.21 5.12
N SER A 199 1.48 -7.15 4.25
CA SER A 199 1.99 -8.46 4.63
C SER A 199 3.52 -8.47 4.51
N PHE A 200 4.19 -9.27 5.34
CA PHE A 200 5.66 -9.30 5.42
C PHE A 200 6.40 -9.94 4.23
N GLY A 201 5.68 -10.48 3.29
CA GLY A 201 6.24 -10.89 2.01
C GLY A 201 6.24 -9.79 0.96
N ASP A 202 5.92 -8.55 1.36
CA ASP A 202 5.83 -7.44 0.42
C ASP A 202 7.23 -6.97 0.03
N GLU A 203 7.58 -7.18 -1.24
CA GLU A 203 8.90 -6.83 -1.79
C GLU A 203 9.19 -5.33 -1.65
N ASP A 204 8.15 -4.49 -1.75
CA ASP A 204 8.26 -3.04 -1.67
C ASP A 204 8.73 -2.57 -0.30
N PHE A 205 8.12 -3.11 0.76
CA PHE A 205 8.49 -2.77 2.12
C PHE A 205 9.98 -3.05 2.38
N THR A 206 10.43 -4.25 2.02
CA THR A 206 11.83 -4.65 2.21
C THR A 206 12.78 -3.76 1.41
N GLN A 207 12.43 -3.42 0.16
CA GLN A 207 13.24 -2.55 -0.68
C GLN A 207 13.33 -1.12 -0.13
N ILE A 208 12.21 -0.57 0.35
CA ILE A 208 12.15 0.77 0.95
C ILE A 208 13.03 0.84 2.20
N ILE A 209 12.90 -0.13 3.11
CA ILE A 209 13.71 -0.15 4.35
C ILE A 209 15.20 -0.30 4.04
N ASN A 210 15.55 -1.21 3.13
CA ASN A 210 16.94 -1.39 2.73
C ASN A 210 17.52 -0.13 2.08
N TYR A 211 16.71 0.57 1.27
CA TYR A 211 17.13 1.84 0.68
C TYR A 211 17.38 2.90 1.76
N LEU A 212 16.47 3.09 2.70
CA LEU A 212 16.65 4.06 3.79
C LEU A 212 17.90 3.77 4.59
N ARG A 213 18.16 2.50 4.92
CA ARG A 213 19.38 2.09 5.63
C ARG A 213 20.63 2.39 4.84
N SER A 214 20.64 2.15 3.53
CA SER A 214 21.80 2.40 2.68
C SER A 214 22.16 3.87 2.55
N GLU A 215 21.15 4.76 2.56
CA GLU A 215 21.34 6.20 2.36
C GLU A 215 21.58 6.96 3.69
N MET A 216 20.89 6.52 4.77
CA MET A 216 20.85 7.26 6.03
C MET A 216 21.59 6.55 7.19
N GLY A 217 22.08 5.33 6.98
CA GLY A 217 22.70 4.53 8.01
C GLY A 217 21.71 4.18 9.13
N GLU A 218 22.08 4.47 10.38
CA GLU A 218 21.23 4.20 11.55
C GLU A 218 20.32 5.39 11.94
N ILE A 219 20.47 6.54 11.28
CA ILE A 219 19.74 7.77 11.60
C ILE A 219 18.66 7.99 10.52
N TYR A 220 17.53 7.35 10.68
CA TYR A 220 16.33 7.61 9.86
C TYR A 220 15.11 7.79 10.78
N PRO A 221 14.04 8.46 10.29
CA PRO A 221 12.85 8.69 11.08
C PRO A 221 12.22 7.39 11.58
N HIS A 222 11.54 7.45 12.71
CA HIS A 222 10.88 6.30 13.29
C HIS A 222 9.80 5.77 12.35
N ILE A 223 9.81 4.47 12.10
CA ILE A 223 8.83 3.77 11.27
C ILE A 223 8.00 2.86 12.16
N TYR A 224 6.70 2.99 12.05
CA TYR A 224 5.74 2.17 12.78
C TYR A 224 5.04 1.21 11.83
N ILE A 225 4.72 0.02 12.31
CA ILE A 225 4.00 -0.99 11.54
C ILE A 225 2.84 -1.52 12.37
N VAL A 226 1.64 -1.37 11.83
CA VAL A 226 0.44 -1.96 12.43
C VAL A 226 0.32 -3.42 11.99
N THR A 227 0.43 -4.34 12.95
CA THR A 227 0.36 -5.77 12.67
C THR A 227 -0.38 -6.52 13.77
N LEU A 228 -1.05 -7.62 13.37
CA LEU A 228 -1.66 -8.59 14.29
C LEU A 228 -0.80 -9.86 14.44
N ASP A 229 0.36 -9.89 13.80
CA ASP A 229 1.26 -11.04 13.77
C ASP A 229 2.33 -10.88 14.87
N GLU A 230 2.26 -11.73 15.89
CA GLU A 230 3.17 -11.68 17.05
C GLU A 230 4.62 -12.11 16.68
N GLU A 231 4.79 -13.07 15.75
CA GLU A 231 6.15 -13.46 15.29
C GLU A 231 6.82 -12.30 14.58
N LEU A 232 6.00 -11.51 13.91
CA LEU A 232 6.41 -10.32 13.25
C LEU A 232 6.84 -9.23 14.21
N LYS A 233 6.11 -9.02 15.30
CA LYS A 233 6.49 -8.09 16.37
C LYS A 233 7.90 -8.38 16.88
N GLU A 234 8.21 -9.64 17.16
CA GLU A 234 9.55 -10.03 17.66
C GLU A 234 10.63 -9.72 16.62
N ARG A 235 10.37 -9.98 15.35
CA ARG A 235 11.32 -9.75 14.25
C ARG A 235 11.59 -8.27 13.99
N LEU A 236 10.57 -7.42 14.08
CA LEU A 236 10.68 -5.98 13.85
C LEU A 236 11.41 -5.23 14.94
N ASN A 237 11.25 -5.63 16.20
CA ASN A 237 11.95 -5.00 17.32
C ASN A 237 13.49 -5.11 17.22
N TYR A 238 14.01 -6.07 16.42
CA TYR A 238 15.45 -6.15 16.11
C TYR A 238 15.91 -5.14 15.05
N GLU A 239 15.01 -4.49 14.34
CA GLU A 239 15.34 -3.70 13.16
C GLU A 239 15.07 -2.19 13.31
N ASN A 240 14.96 -1.65 14.54
CA ASN A 240 14.55 -0.25 14.82
C ASN A 240 13.18 0.13 14.22
N LEU A 241 12.32 -0.85 14.03
CA LEU A 241 10.94 -0.68 13.60
C LEU A 241 10.04 -0.96 14.79
N THR A 242 9.10 -0.08 15.08
CA THR A 242 8.14 -0.32 16.18
C THR A 242 6.87 -0.95 15.61
N SER A 243 6.57 -2.17 16.07
CA SER A 243 5.28 -2.80 15.81
C SER A 243 4.23 -2.34 16.83
N ILE A 244 3.04 -2.03 16.35
CA ILE A 244 1.89 -1.61 17.15
C ILE A 244 0.79 -2.65 17.03
#